data_7ebd31893f03bba6e71e982da0a934f3
#
_entry.id   7ebd31893f03bba6e71e982da0a934f3
#
_cell.length_a   1.000
_cell.length_b   1.000
_cell.length_c   1.000
_cell.angle_alpha   90.00
_cell.angle_beta   90.00
_cell.angle_gamma   90.00
#
_symmetry.space_group_name_H-M   'P 1'
#
loop_
_entity.id
_entity.type
_entity.pdbx_description
1 polymer ?
#
loop_
_entity_poly.entity_id
_entity_poly.type
_entity_poly.pdbx_seq_one_letter_code
_entity_poly.pdbx_strand_id
1 'polypeptide(L)'
;MTAYIVVRSDTNKVSKNKFNIWYEEEHLAEALNAFNAMGAKRGWINDSKIHLAIYKFKNIILAKKALKSKALDNLIKKFDNRWNNKVFRTRELIETIQEI
;
A
#
# COMPACT_ATOMS: atom_id res chain seq x y z
N MET A 1 -12.48 15.99 -5.10
CA MET A 1 -12.78 14.55 -5.12
C MET A 1 -11.68 13.80 -4.42
N THR A 2 -12.03 12.89 -3.55
CA THR A 2 -11.09 12.03 -2.83
C THR A 2 -10.35 11.09 -3.78
N ALA A 3 -9.12 10.75 -3.47
CA ALA A 3 -8.34 9.81 -4.24
C ALA A 3 -7.74 8.73 -3.34
N TYR A 4 -7.44 7.59 -3.92
CA TYR A 4 -6.87 6.45 -3.21
C TYR A 4 -5.72 5.84 -4.00
N ILE A 5 -4.70 5.42 -3.29
CA ILE A 5 -3.70 4.49 -3.83
C ILE A 5 -4.03 3.11 -3.26
N VAL A 6 -4.19 2.14 -4.13
CA VAL A 6 -4.43 0.74 -3.75
C VAL A 6 -3.20 -0.07 -4.10
N VAL A 7 -2.60 -0.70 -3.10
CA VAL A 7 -1.45 -1.58 -3.27
C VAL A 7 -1.91 -3.02 -3.09
N ARG A 8 -1.82 -3.78 -4.17
CA ARG A 8 -2.16 -5.21 -4.18
C ARG A 8 -0.87 -6.01 -4.10
N SER A 9 -0.78 -6.91 -3.11
CA SER A 9 0.40 -7.74 -2.89
C SER A 9 0.04 -9.22 -2.94
N ASP A 10 0.75 -9.96 -3.80
CA ASP A 10 0.63 -11.41 -3.88
C ASP A 10 1.64 -12.03 -2.91
N THR A 11 1.16 -12.69 -1.85
CA THR A 11 2.00 -13.28 -0.81
C THR A 11 2.12 -14.80 -0.93
N ASN A 12 1.83 -15.38 -2.11
CA ASN A 12 1.86 -16.84 -2.28
C ASN A 12 3.25 -17.45 -2.07
N LYS A 13 4.33 -16.68 -2.22
CA LYS A 13 5.72 -17.16 -2.09
C LYS A 13 6.35 -16.84 -0.73
N VAL A 14 5.60 -16.25 0.19
CA VAL A 14 6.09 -15.90 1.52
C VAL A 14 5.09 -16.37 2.59
N SER A 15 5.46 -16.26 3.85
CA SER A 15 4.54 -16.54 4.95
C SER A 15 3.48 -15.44 5.06
N LYS A 16 2.22 -15.79 4.82
CA LYS A 16 1.08 -14.88 4.99
C LYS A 16 1.06 -14.30 6.40
N ASN A 17 1.28 -15.13 7.40
CA ASN A 17 1.26 -14.71 8.80
C ASN A 17 2.38 -13.71 9.13
N LYS A 18 3.60 -13.99 8.68
CA LYS A 18 4.73 -13.07 8.88
C LYS A 18 4.52 -11.74 8.15
N PHE A 19 3.97 -11.79 6.94
CA PHE A 19 3.63 -10.60 6.18
C PHE A 19 2.58 -9.76 6.92
N ASN A 20 1.55 -10.41 7.45
CA ASN A 20 0.50 -9.74 8.20
C ASN A 20 1.03 -9.04 9.45
N ILE A 21 1.86 -9.71 10.22
CA ILE A 21 2.47 -9.14 11.44
C ILE A 21 3.38 -7.95 11.10
N TRP A 22 4.21 -8.09 10.08
CA TRP A 22 5.11 -7.02 9.65
C TRP A 22 4.35 -5.77 9.21
N TYR A 23 3.27 -5.96 8.46
CA TYR A 23 2.43 -4.85 8.02
C TYR A 23 1.77 -4.14 9.21
N GLU A 24 1.26 -4.92 10.15
CA GLU A 24 0.61 -4.39 11.36
C GLU A 24 1.58 -3.61 12.23
N GLU A 25 2.76 -4.14 12.46
CA GLU A 25 3.72 -3.54 13.40
C GLU A 25 4.54 -2.41 12.80
N GLU A 26 4.78 -2.42 11.49
CA GLU A 26 5.71 -1.46 10.87
C GLU A 26 5.17 -0.80 9.62
N HIS A 27 4.81 -1.59 8.61
CA HIS A 27 4.76 -1.08 7.25
C HIS A 27 3.58 -0.15 6.97
N LEU A 28 2.39 -0.42 7.51
CA LEU A 28 1.23 0.45 7.23
C LEU A 28 1.47 1.87 7.73
N ALA A 29 1.99 2.02 8.94
CA ALA A 29 2.33 3.31 9.52
C ALA A 29 3.45 4.01 8.75
N GLU A 30 4.48 3.27 8.34
CA GLU A 30 5.57 3.82 7.53
C GLU A 30 5.06 4.36 6.19
N ALA A 31 4.20 3.59 5.52
CA ALA A 31 3.63 3.97 4.23
C ALA A 31 2.70 5.18 4.37
N LEU A 32 1.87 5.20 5.40
CA LEU A 32 1.02 6.35 5.70
C LEU A 32 1.83 7.64 5.80
N ASN A 33 2.92 7.60 6.55
CA ASN A 33 3.80 8.75 6.74
C ASN A 33 4.55 9.12 5.46
N ALA A 34 5.10 8.14 4.76
CA ALA A 34 5.85 8.36 3.52
C ALA A 34 4.99 8.99 2.43
N PHE A 35 3.74 8.56 2.33
CA PHE A 35 2.78 9.10 1.37
C PHE A 35 2.15 10.41 1.83
N ASN A 36 2.28 10.75 3.09
CA ASN A 36 1.53 11.85 3.71
C ASN A 36 0.03 11.71 3.45
N ALA A 37 -0.47 10.48 3.55
CA ALA A 37 -1.87 10.16 3.33
C ALA A 37 -2.74 10.57 4.52
N MET A 38 -4.03 10.81 4.27
CA MET A 38 -4.99 11.16 5.32
C MET A 38 -5.39 9.97 6.16
N GLY A 39 -5.30 8.77 5.62
CA GLY A 39 -5.66 7.55 6.31
C GLY A 39 -5.21 6.34 5.52
N ALA A 40 -5.19 5.20 6.18
CA ALA A 40 -4.81 3.94 5.57
C ALA A 40 -5.64 2.81 6.19
N LYS A 41 -5.96 1.83 5.36
CA LYS A 41 -6.56 0.58 5.81
C LYS A 41 -6.04 -0.55 4.95
N ARG A 42 -6.14 -1.76 5.46
CA ARG A 42 -5.67 -2.93 4.76
C ARG A 42 -6.52 -4.15 5.08
N GLY A 43 -6.45 -5.13 4.23
CA GLY A 43 -7.16 -6.37 4.42
C GLY A 43 -6.71 -7.42 3.40
N TRP A 44 -7.35 -8.57 3.47
CA TRP A 44 -7.09 -9.69 2.58
C TRP A 44 -8.29 -9.93 1.69
N ILE A 45 -8.04 -10.22 0.42
CA ILE A 45 -9.10 -10.79 -0.42
C ILE A 45 -9.52 -12.10 0.24
N ASN A 46 -10.84 -12.26 0.45
CA ASN A 46 -11.38 -13.40 1.20
C ASN A 46 -10.87 -14.72 0.63
N ASP A 47 -10.46 -15.63 1.52
CA ASP A 47 -9.93 -16.96 1.19
C ASP A 47 -8.73 -16.95 0.23
N SER A 48 -7.90 -15.92 0.31
CA SER A 48 -6.73 -15.79 -0.56
C SER A 48 -5.48 -15.37 0.21
N LYS A 49 -4.36 -15.36 -0.51
CA LYS A 49 -3.10 -14.79 -0.04
C LYS A 49 -2.80 -13.46 -0.72
N ILE A 50 -3.84 -12.78 -1.19
CA ILE A 50 -3.74 -11.46 -1.81
C ILE A 50 -4.11 -10.39 -0.78
N HIS A 51 -3.17 -9.51 -0.52
CA HIS A 51 -3.31 -8.42 0.44
C HIS A 51 -3.59 -7.11 -0.28
N LEU A 52 -4.50 -6.31 0.26
CA LEU A 52 -4.74 -4.95 -0.21
C LEU A 52 -4.42 -3.94 0.89
N ALA A 53 -3.67 -2.91 0.55
CA ALA A 53 -3.52 -1.73 1.39
C ALA A 53 -4.06 -0.52 0.63
N ILE A 54 -4.84 0.30 1.30
CA ILE A 54 -5.58 1.41 0.68
C ILE A 54 -5.24 2.69 1.44
N TYR A 55 -4.69 3.68 0.71
CA TYR A 55 -4.25 4.96 1.26
C TYR A 55 -5.13 6.08 0.71
N LYS A 56 -5.67 6.89 1.60
CA LYS A 56 -6.61 7.96 1.26
C LYS A 56 -5.92 9.30 1.14
N PHE A 57 -6.29 10.07 0.09
CA PHE A 57 -5.77 11.41 -0.16
C PHE A 57 -6.93 12.38 -0.37
N LYS A 58 -6.71 13.64 -0.03
CA LYS A 58 -7.69 14.70 -0.20
C LYS A 58 -8.11 14.85 -1.67
N ASN A 59 -7.15 14.69 -2.59
CA ASN A 59 -7.38 14.81 -4.03
C ASN A 59 -6.34 14.01 -4.83
N ILE A 60 -6.59 13.91 -6.13
CA ILE A 60 -5.73 13.14 -7.05
C ILE A 60 -4.33 13.75 -7.20
N ILE A 61 -4.19 15.06 -7.07
CA ILE A 61 -2.90 15.74 -7.21
C ILE A 61 -1.94 15.27 -6.11
N LEU A 62 -2.42 15.19 -4.87
CA LEU A 62 -1.64 14.72 -3.73
C LEU A 62 -1.27 13.23 -3.86
N ALA A 63 -2.20 12.42 -4.35
CA ALA A 63 -1.93 11.00 -4.58
C ALA A 63 -0.86 10.80 -5.67
N LYS A 64 -0.95 11.54 -6.77
CA LYS A 64 0.06 11.50 -7.83
C LYS A 64 1.42 11.95 -7.33
N LYS A 65 1.46 13.00 -6.50
CA LYS A 65 2.70 13.48 -5.89
C LYS A 65 3.35 12.40 -5.03
N ALA A 66 2.57 11.68 -4.24
CA ALA A 66 3.05 10.58 -3.41
C ALA A 66 3.69 9.47 -4.27
N LEU A 67 3.08 9.13 -5.40
CA LEU A 67 3.61 8.11 -6.32
C LEU A 67 4.92 8.48 -6.98
N LYS A 68 5.25 9.78 -7.04
CA LYS A 68 6.50 10.28 -7.63
C LYS A 68 7.53 10.63 -6.56
N SER A 69 7.25 10.39 -5.29
CA SER A 69 8.10 10.83 -4.20
C SER A 69 9.32 9.93 -4.03
N LYS A 70 10.42 10.53 -3.54
CA LYS A 70 11.61 9.79 -3.14
C LYS A 70 11.32 8.90 -1.92
N ALA A 71 10.40 9.32 -1.06
CA ALA A 71 9.97 8.53 0.08
C ALA A 71 9.37 7.18 -0.36
N LEU A 72 8.61 7.17 -1.46
CA LEU A 72 8.11 5.92 -2.03
C LEU A 72 9.25 5.03 -2.55
N ASP A 73 10.24 5.61 -3.23
CA ASP A 73 11.38 4.83 -3.73
C ASP A 73 12.11 4.13 -2.59
N ASN A 74 12.32 4.82 -1.48
CA ASN A 74 12.95 4.24 -0.29
C ASN A 74 12.09 3.14 0.33
N LEU A 75 10.79 3.35 0.35
CA LEU A 75 9.82 2.39 0.89
C LEU A 75 9.78 1.10 0.04
N ILE A 76 9.85 1.24 -1.28
CA ILE A 76 9.93 0.11 -2.23
C ILE A 76 11.18 -0.72 -1.97
N LYS A 77 12.32 -0.07 -1.83
CA LYS A 77 13.60 -0.76 -1.56
C LYS A 77 13.53 -1.55 -0.25
N LYS A 78 13.01 -0.93 0.81
CA LYS A 78 12.87 -1.57 2.11
C LYS A 78 11.93 -2.78 2.04
N PHE A 79 10.81 -2.64 1.35
CA PHE A 79 9.86 -3.73 1.15
C PHE A 79 10.48 -4.90 0.39
N ASP A 80 11.09 -4.63 -0.76
CA ASP A 80 11.67 -5.66 -1.60
C ASP A 80 12.82 -6.38 -0.89
N ASN A 81 13.62 -5.65 -0.12
CA ASN A 81 14.69 -6.21 0.68
C ASN A 81 14.15 -7.11 1.79
N ARG A 82 13.10 -6.67 2.49
CA ARG A 82 12.46 -7.46 3.56
C ARG A 82 11.95 -8.80 3.05
N TRP A 83 11.40 -8.82 1.84
CA TRP A 83 10.73 -10.00 1.27
C TRP A 83 11.52 -10.69 0.16
N ASN A 84 12.78 -10.32 -0.03
CA ASN A 84 13.68 -10.93 -1.03
C ASN A 84 13.08 -10.94 -2.44
N ASN A 85 12.38 -9.88 -2.82
CA ASN A 85 11.72 -9.74 -4.11
C ASN A 85 10.69 -10.86 -4.42
N LYS A 86 10.14 -11.50 -3.38
CA LYS A 86 9.19 -12.61 -3.55
C LYS A 86 7.73 -12.19 -3.50
N VAL A 87 7.46 -10.90 -3.25
CA VAL A 87 6.10 -10.38 -3.21
C VAL A 87 5.88 -9.50 -4.43
N PHE A 88 5.07 -9.99 -5.36
CA PHE A 88 4.66 -9.20 -6.52
C PHE A 88 3.61 -8.17 -6.09
N ARG A 89 3.83 -6.90 -6.47
CA ARG A 89 2.90 -5.82 -6.14
C ARG A 89 2.46 -5.06 -7.37
N THR A 90 1.22 -4.60 -7.33
CA THR A 90 0.70 -3.59 -8.26
C THR A 90 0.16 -2.41 -7.47
N ARG A 91 0.21 -1.23 -8.06
CA ARG A 91 -0.37 -0.01 -7.51
C ARG A 91 -1.39 0.54 -8.47
N GLU A 92 -2.55 0.87 -7.94
CA GLU A 92 -3.63 1.46 -8.71
C GLU A 92 -4.02 2.79 -8.08
N LEU A 93 -4.30 3.77 -8.91
CA LEU A 93 -4.71 5.10 -8.48
C LEU A 93 -6.16 5.28 -8.83
N ILE A 94 -6.97 5.61 -7.82
CA ILE A 94 -8.41 5.79 -7.98
C ILE A 94 -8.76 7.23 -7.61
N GLU A 95 -9.43 7.92 -8.51
CA GLU A 95 -10.10 9.18 -8.18
C GLU A 95 -11.58 8.88 -8.08
N THR A 96 -12.20 9.16 -6.93
CA THR A 96 -13.63 8.92 -6.76
C THR A 96 -14.44 9.95 -7.53
N ILE A 97 -15.53 9.48 -8.12
CA ILE A 97 -16.51 10.37 -8.78
C ILE A 97 -17.79 10.48 -7.96
N GLN A 98 -17.96 9.61 -6.99
CA GLN A 98 -19.11 9.63 -6.08
C GLN A 98 -18.81 8.78 -4.85
N GLU A 99 -19.12 9.34 -3.69
CA GLU A 99 -19.11 8.61 -2.40
C GLU A 99 -20.40 8.97 -1.67
N ILE A 100 -21.09 7.97 -1.16
CA ILE A 100 -22.33 8.15 -0.40
C ILE A 100 -22.28 7.40 0.94
#